data_124da28520ba4240391e216dcdee5364
#
_entry.id   124da28520ba4240391e216dcdee5364
#
_cell.length_a   1.000
_cell.length_b   1.000
_cell.length_c   1.000
_cell.angle_alpha   90.00
_cell.angle_beta   90.00
_cell.angle_gamma   90.00
#
_symmetry.space_group_name_H-M   'P 1'
#
loop_
_entity.id
_entity.type
_entity.pdbx_description
1 polymer ?
#
loop_
_entity_poly.entity_id
_entity_poly.type
_entity_poly.pdbx_seq_one_letter_code
_entity_poly.pdbx_strand_id
1 'polypeptide(L)'
;MKPSEIRNVLEDHEVRPSKSLGQNFLTDENVARWIVGQLEIQPQDCVVEVGPGTGALTEHAAPLCRKLILVEFDSRLAEYQKERWAGDPHVEVHHADGASWDPRGLFAEAPVKFLGNLPYSAGGAILQNFLSRPYLLYTSDAADEARS
;
A
#
# COMPACT_ATOMS: atom_id res chain seq x y z
N MET A 1 0.51 -13.10 7.17
CA MET A 1 -0.11 -12.65 8.43
C MET A 1 -1.33 -13.51 8.73
N LYS A 2 -1.35 -14.14 9.90
CA LYS A 2 -2.44 -15.04 10.28
C LYS A 2 -3.67 -14.26 10.74
N PRO A 3 -4.91 -14.80 10.62
CA PRO A 3 -6.11 -14.12 11.09
C PRO A 3 -6.06 -13.69 12.55
N SER A 4 -5.42 -14.50 13.41
CA SER A 4 -5.23 -14.16 14.84
C SER A 4 -4.33 -12.94 15.03
N GLU A 5 -3.28 -12.81 14.24
CA GLU A 5 -2.37 -11.64 14.28
C GLU A 5 -3.10 -10.37 13.85
N ILE A 6 -3.90 -10.46 12.79
CA ILE A 6 -4.74 -9.36 12.31
C ILE A 6 -5.71 -8.92 13.41
N ARG A 7 -6.37 -9.87 14.06
CA ARG A 7 -7.28 -9.56 15.16
C ARG A 7 -6.58 -8.84 16.30
N ASN A 8 -5.41 -9.32 16.71
CA ASN A 8 -4.64 -8.71 17.78
C ASN A 8 -4.24 -7.26 17.44
N VAL A 9 -3.79 -7.01 16.21
CA VAL A 9 -3.47 -5.65 15.76
C VAL A 9 -4.68 -4.73 15.86
N LEU A 10 -5.84 -5.20 15.42
CA LEU A 10 -7.07 -4.41 15.48
C LEU A 10 -7.52 -4.13 16.91
N GLU A 11 -7.41 -5.11 17.80
CA GLU A 11 -7.77 -4.97 19.21
C GLU A 11 -6.79 -4.05 19.95
N ASP A 12 -5.48 -4.27 19.80
CA ASP A 12 -4.42 -3.51 20.47
C ASP A 12 -4.43 -2.01 20.10
N HIS A 13 -4.85 -1.70 18.88
CA HIS A 13 -4.92 -0.33 18.37
C HIS A 13 -6.34 0.24 18.37
N GLU A 14 -7.27 -0.46 18.99
CA GLU A 14 -8.69 -0.04 19.08
C GLU A 14 -9.34 0.25 17.72
N VAL A 15 -8.92 -0.48 16.69
CA VAL A 15 -9.45 -0.33 15.34
C VAL A 15 -10.67 -1.24 15.18
N ARG A 16 -11.80 -0.64 14.81
CA ARG A 16 -13.00 -1.37 14.41
C ARG A 16 -13.15 -1.27 12.90
N PRO A 17 -13.31 -2.40 12.19
CA PRO A 17 -13.59 -2.35 10.75
C PRO A 17 -14.79 -1.46 10.48
N SER A 18 -14.63 -0.52 9.54
CA SER A 18 -15.65 0.44 9.19
C SER A 18 -16.03 0.31 7.73
N LYS A 19 -17.32 0.07 7.45
CA LYS A 19 -17.84 0.06 6.08
C LYS A 19 -17.79 1.45 5.44
N SER A 20 -17.94 2.50 6.23
CA SER A 20 -17.88 3.88 5.73
C SER A 20 -16.48 4.27 5.26
N LEU A 21 -15.44 3.71 5.84
CA LEU A 21 -14.05 3.86 5.40
C LEU A 21 -13.66 2.83 4.35
N GLY A 22 -14.54 1.89 4.01
CA GLY A 22 -14.26 0.83 3.07
C GLY A 22 -13.21 -0.18 3.55
N GLN A 23 -13.02 -0.28 4.87
CA GLN A 23 -12.02 -1.17 5.45
C GLN A 23 -12.42 -2.63 5.25
N ASN A 24 -11.61 -3.35 4.48
CA ASN A 24 -11.74 -4.76 4.21
C ASN A 24 -10.36 -5.41 4.36
N PHE A 25 -10.16 -6.08 5.50
CA PHE A 25 -8.86 -6.63 5.84
C PHE A 25 -8.65 -7.99 5.17
N LEU A 26 -7.54 -8.10 4.44
CA LEU A 26 -7.14 -9.34 3.81
C LEU A 26 -6.64 -10.32 4.88
N THR A 27 -7.29 -11.48 4.99
CA THR A 27 -6.99 -12.50 6.01
C THR A 27 -6.35 -13.78 5.45
N ASP A 28 -6.37 -13.97 4.13
CA ASP A 28 -5.78 -15.14 3.48
C ASP A 28 -4.32 -14.85 3.09
N GLU A 29 -3.39 -15.49 3.79
CA GLU A 29 -1.96 -15.32 3.57
C GLU A 29 -1.51 -15.80 2.18
N ASN A 30 -2.12 -16.84 1.63
CA ASN A 30 -1.80 -17.35 0.30
C ASN A 30 -2.23 -16.35 -0.78
N VAL A 31 -3.39 -15.74 -0.62
CA VAL A 31 -3.88 -14.69 -1.53
C VAL A 31 -2.98 -13.46 -1.44
N ALA A 32 -2.59 -13.05 -0.24
CA ALA A 32 -1.68 -11.93 -0.04
C ALA A 32 -0.34 -12.15 -0.76
N ARG A 33 0.24 -13.32 -0.59
CA ARG A 33 1.49 -13.70 -1.24
C ARG A 33 1.35 -13.74 -2.76
N TRP A 34 0.22 -14.24 -3.26
CA TRP A 34 -0.05 -14.27 -4.70
C TRP A 34 -0.17 -12.86 -5.28
N ILE A 35 -0.91 -11.95 -4.60
CA ILE A 35 -1.06 -10.55 -5.04
C ILE A 35 0.31 -9.88 -5.16
N VAL A 36 1.13 -9.97 -4.13
CA VAL A 36 2.48 -9.38 -4.13
C VAL A 36 3.35 -10.00 -5.22
N GLY A 37 3.23 -11.31 -5.43
CA GLY A 37 3.95 -12.02 -6.49
C GLY A 37 3.64 -11.51 -7.89
N GLN A 38 2.43 -11.04 -8.16
CA GLN A 38 2.03 -10.49 -9.46
C GLN A 38 2.78 -9.21 -9.83
N LEU A 39 3.29 -8.49 -8.85
CA LEU A 39 4.06 -7.26 -9.09
C LEU A 39 5.48 -7.53 -9.61
N GLU A 40 5.98 -8.75 -9.47
CA GLU A 40 7.35 -9.10 -9.86
C GLU A 40 8.38 -8.10 -9.33
N ILE A 41 8.28 -7.79 -8.03
CA ILE A 41 9.11 -6.76 -7.38
C ILE A 41 10.59 -7.12 -7.52
N GLN A 42 11.37 -6.17 -8.02
CA GLN A 42 12.82 -6.29 -8.13
C GLN A 42 13.52 -5.53 -7.00
N PRO A 43 14.77 -5.90 -6.64
CA PRO A 43 15.50 -5.25 -5.54
C PRO A 43 15.68 -3.73 -5.70
N GLN A 44 15.68 -3.21 -6.93
CA GLN A 44 15.81 -1.78 -7.22
C GLN A 44 14.47 -1.03 -7.20
N ASP A 45 13.34 -1.73 -7.11
CA ASP A 45 12.03 -1.10 -7.18
C ASP A 45 11.71 -0.30 -5.91
N CYS A 46 11.00 0.81 -6.11
CA CYS A 46 10.21 1.46 -5.09
C CYS A 46 8.77 0.95 -5.19
N VAL A 47 8.20 0.52 -4.08
CA VAL A 47 6.80 0.10 -4.01
C VAL A 47 6.03 1.13 -3.20
N VAL A 48 4.90 1.60 -3.72
CA VAL A 48 3.94 2.39 -2.95
C VAL A 48 2.72 1.52 -2.68
N GLU A 49 2.40 1.35 -1.42
CA GLU A 49 1.19 0.65 -0.98
C GLU A 49 0.20 1.64 -0.40
N VAL A 50 -1.01 1.67 -0.96
CA VAL A 50 -2.11 2.47 -0.44
C VAL A 50 -3.06 1.57 0.34
N GLY A 51 -3.35 1.99 1.57
CA GLY A 51 -4.20 1.23 2.47
C GLY A 51 -3.56 -0.06 3.00
N PRO A 52 -2.35 -0.02 3.56
CA PRO A 52 -1.70 -1.23 4.08
C PRO A 52 -2.50 -1.92 5.19
N GLY A 53 -3.31 -1.16 5.92
CA GLY A 53 -4.13 -1.71 6.99
C GLY A 53 -3.29 -2.37 8.07
N THR A 54 -3.54 -3.64 8.31
CA THR A 54 -2.78 -4.45 9.27
C THR A 54 -1.45 -4.95 8.73
N GLY A 55 -1.18 -4.76 7.44
CA GLY A 55 0.10 -5.11 6.83
C GLY A 55 0.17 -6.48 6.18
N ALA A 56 -0.97 -7.05 5.80
CA ALA A 56 -1.03 -8.39 5.19
C ALA A 56 -0.26 -8.48 3.86
N LEU A 57 -0.30 -7.43 3.03
CA LEU A 57 0.51 -7.34 1.80
C LEU A 57 1.91 -6.81 2.11
N THR A 58 1.99 -5.85 3.02
CA THR A 58 3.20 -5.13 3.39
C THR A 58 4.34 -6.06 3.80
N GLU A 59 4.05 -7.05 4.62
CA GLU A 59 5.06 -7.99 5.14
C GLU A 59 5.72 -8.82 4.02
N HIS A 60 5.01 -9.07 2.93
CA HIS A 60 5.54 -9.79 1.78
C HIS A 60 6.29 -8.88 0.80
N ALA A 61 5.90 -7.61 0.71
CA ALA A 61 6.52 -6.65 -0.19
C ALA A 61 7.82 -6.04 0.38
N ALA A 62 7.83 -5.74 1.67
CA ALA A 62 8.94 -5.03 2.31
C ALA A 62 10.33 -5.66 2.08
N PRO A 63 10.52 -6.99 2.19
CA PRO A 63 11.83 -7.59 1.98
C PRO A 63 12.28 -7.64 0.52
N LEU A 64 11.40 -7.33 -0.44
CA LEU A 64 11.66 -7.51 -1.87
C LEU A 64 12.11 -6.22 -2.57
N CYS A 65 11.82 -5.05 -2.01
CA CYS A 65 12.04 -3.78 -2.67
C CYS A 65 13.13 -2.94 -2.00
N ARG A 66 13.65 -1.97 -2.75
CA ARG A 66 14.62 -0.99 -2.24
C ARG A 66 13.99 -0.02 -1.26
N LYS A 67 12.77 0.42 -1.56
CA LYS A 67 12.01 1.39 -0.77
C LYS A 67 10.54 1.03 -0.80
N LEU A 68 9.92 1.12 0.37
CA LEU A 68 8.48 0.90 0.52
C LEU A 68 7.84 2.15 1.12
N ILE A 69 6.85 2.70 0.43
CA ILE A 69 6.08 3.85 0.88
C ILE A 69 4.67 3.39 1.19
N LEU A 70 4.26 3.58 2.44
CA LEU A 70 2.91 3.24 2.90
C LEU A 70 2.09 4.51 3.04
N VAL A 71 0.91 4.53 2.42
CA VAL A 71 -0.04 5.63 2.52
C VAL A 71 -1.31 5.09 3.18
N GLU A 72 -1.53 5.42 4.44
CA GLU A 72 -2.63 4.92 5.26
C GLU A 72 -3.56 6.05 5.70
N PHE A 73 -4.85 5.90 5.41
CA PHE A 73 -5.87 6.88 5.75
C PHE A 73 -6.28 6.82 7.23
N ASP A 74 -6.35 5.63 7.81
CA ASP A 74 -6.74 5.45 9.21
C ASP A 74 -5.58 5.83 10.14
N SER A 75 -5.81 6.77 11.04
CA SER A 75 -4.77 7.30 11.94
C SER A 75 -4.17 6.24 12.87
N ARG A 76 -4.99 5.31 13.34
CA ARG A 76 -4.56 4.25 14.27
C ARG A 76 -3.71 3.20 13.55
N LEU A 77 -4.13 2.81 12.35
CA LEU A 77 -3.36 1.88 11.51
C LEU A 77 -2.07 2.53 11.00
N ALA A 78 -2.10 3.81 10.68
CA ALA A 78 -0.88 4.55 10.31
C ALA A 78 0.13 4.56 11.47
N GLU A 79 -0.34 4.81 12.68
CA GLU A 79 0.52 4.78 13.88
C GLU A 79 1.09 3.38 14.10
N TYR A 80 0.27 2.34 13.99
CA TYR A 80 0.73 0.96 14.06
C TYR A 80 1.83 0.66 13.04
N GLN A 81 1.66 1.09 11.80
CA GLN A 81 2.67 0.89 10.74
C GLN A 81 3.97 1.65 11.05
N LYS A 82 3.87 2.86 11.58
CA LYS A 82 5.06 3.63 12.01
C LYS A 82 5.84 2.91 13.11
N GLU A 83 5.15 2.37 14.10
CA GLU A 83 5.77 1.61 15.18
C GLU A 83 6.42 0.33 14.65
N ARG A 84 5.69 -0.41 13.82
CA ARG A 84 6.17 -1.69 13.26
C ARG A 84 7.47 -1.52 12.46
N TRP A 85 7.54 -0.47 11.66
CA TRP A 85 8.65 -0.25 10.72
C TRP A 85 9.70 0.75 11.22
N ALA A 86 9.63 1.15 12.47
CA ALA A 86 10.55 2.15 13.04
C ALA A 86 12.03 1.76 12.92
N GLY A 87 12.35 0.47 12.91
CA GLY A 87 13.72 -0.04 12.74
C GLY A 87 14.15 -0.26 11.30
N ASP A 88 13.27 -0.03 10.32
CA ASP A 88 13.50 -0.32 8.91
C ASP A 88 13.56 0.97 8.09
N PRO A 89 14.76 1.53 7.82
CA PRO A 89 14.89 2.84 7.19
C PRO A 89 14.40 2.89 5.73
N HIS A 90 14.21 1.73 5.09
CA HIS A 90 13.69 1.68 3.72
C HIS A 90 12.15 1.78 3.66
N VAL A 91 11.47 1.76 4.80
CA VAL A 91 10.01 1.89 4.88
C VAL A 91 9.62 3.28 5.37
N GLU A 92 8.84 3.98 4.57
CA GLU A 92 8.25 5.27 4.90
C GLU A 92 6.75 5.12 5.13
N VAL A 93 6.21 5.73 6.19
CA VAL A 93 4.78 5.68 6.48
C VAL A 93 4.19 7.08 6.48
N HIS A 94 3.15 7.27 5.69
CA HIS A 94 2.38 8.52 5.61
C HIS A 94 0.95 8.29 6.07
N HIS A 95 0.50 9.07 7.06
CA HIS A 95 -0.91 9.17 7.40
C HIS A 95 -1.55 10.16 6.44
N ALA A 96 -2.23 9.65 5.43
CA ALA A 96 -2.81 10.48 4.36
C ALA A 96 -3.91 9.74 3.61
N ASP A 97 -4.73 10.50 2.91
CA ASP A 97 -5.70 9.98 1.96
C ASP A 97 -4.99 9.70 0.62
N GLY A 98 -5.03 8.46 0.15
CA GLY A 98 -4.43 8.06 -1.11
C GLY A 98 -5.02 8.78 -2.34
N ALA A 99 -6.26 9.27 -2.24
CA ALA A 99 -6.90 10.02 -3.31
C ALA A 99 -6.35 11.45 -3.46
N SER A 100 -5.71 12.00 -2.43
CA SER A 100 -5.17 13.37 -2.42
C SER A 100 -3.69 13.47 -2.06
N TRP A 101 -3.06 12.39 -1.62
CA TRP A 101 -1.63 12.37 -1.35
C TRP A 101 -0.83 12.74 -2.60
N ASP A 102 0.18 13.59 -2.46
CA ASP A 102 0.97 14.08 -3.59
C ASP A 102 1.98 13.01 -4.06
N PRO A 103 1.77 12.40 -5.24
CA PRO A 103 2.63 11.35 -5.76
C PRO A 103 3.86 11.86 -6.52
N ARG A 104 4.06 13.18 -6.64
CA ARG A 104 5.12 13.74 -7.48
C ARG A 104 6.52 13.34 -7.04
N GLY A 105 6.74 13.12 -5.75
CA GLY A 105 8.01 12.63 -5.22
C GLY A 105 8.40 11.25 -5.74
N LEU A 106 7.44 10.44 -6.20
CA LEU A 106 7.69 9.10 -6.72
C LEU A 106 8.50 9.12 -8.02
N PHE A 107 8.45 10.20 -8.77
CA PHE A 107 9.23 10.32 -10.02
C PHE A 107 10.73 10.11 -9.78
N ALA A 108 11.25 10.66 -8.70
CA ALA A 108 12.66 10.50 -8.33
C ALA A 108 12.99 9.08 -7.84
N GLU A 109 11.98 8.29 -7.50
CA GLU A 109 12.13 6.93 -6.96
C GLU A 109 11.95 5.82 -8.02
N ALA A 110 11.79 6.18 -9.29
CA ALA A 110 11.56 5.20 -10.36
C ALA A 110 12.67 4.11 -10.39
N PRO A 111 12.34 2.85 -10.74
CA PRO A 111 11.00 2.36 -11.09
C PRO A 111 10.09 2.21 -9.88
N VAL A 112 8.81 2.56 -10.06
CA VAL A 112 7.79 2.52 -9.00
C VAL A 112 6.70 1.52 -9.36
N LYS A 113 6.34 0.68 -8.38
CA LYS A 113 5.21 -0.25 -8.47
C LYS A 113 4.14 0.10 -7.46
N PHE A 114 2.90 0.00 -7.87
CA PHE A 114 1.74 0.29 -7.04
C PHE A 114 1.15 -1.00 -6.49
N LEU A 115 0.89 -1.00 -5.19
CA LEU A 115 0.27 -2.11 -4.48
C LEU A 115 -0.92 -1.59 -3.65
N GLY A 116 -2.01 -2.33 -3.61
CA GLY A 116 -3.12 -1.97 -2.75
C GLY A 116 -4.23 -3.00 -2.75
N ASN A 117 -4.87 -3.13 -1.59
CA ASN A 117 -6.15 -3.80 -1.41
C ASN A 117 -7.18 -2.69 -1.15
N LEU A 118 -7.60 -2.03 -2.22
CA LEU A 118 -8.36 -0.78 -2.14
C LEU A 118 -9.84 -1.04 -1.86
N PRO A 119 -10.49 -0.21 -1.02
CA PRO A 119 -11.92 -0.27 -0.83
C PRO A 119 -12.65 0.16 -2.11
N TYR A 120 -13.80 -0.46 -2.39
CA TYR A 120 -14.60 -0.15 -3.59
C TYR A 120 -14.99 1.33 -3.68
N SER A 121 -15.30 1.95 -2.53
CA SER A 121 -15.76 3.34 -2.48
C SER A 121 -14.70 4.38 -2.82
N ALA A 122 -13.42 4.09 -2.54
CA ALA A 122 -12.32 5.04 -2.73
C ALA A 122 -11.32 4.63 -3.81
N GLY A 123 -11.39 3.38 -4.29
CA GLY A 123 -10.39 2.80 -5.19
C GLY A 123 -10.23 3.57 -6.49
N GLY A 124 -11.33 4.01 -7.11
CA GLY A 124 -11.30 4.79 -8.35
C GLY A 124 -10.57 6.12 -8.21
N ALA A 125 -10.86 6.87 -7.15
CA ALA A 125 -10.22 8.16 -6.88
C ALA A 125 -8.72 8.01 -6.58
N ILE A 126 -8.35 6.96 -5.84
CA ILE A 126 -6.95 6.64 -5.54
C ILE A 126 -6.19 6.30 -6.81
N LEU A 127 -6.71 5.40 -7.63
CA LEU A 127 -6.10 5.03 -8.91
C LEU A 127 -5.96 6.24 -9.84
N GLN A 128 -6.99 7.09 -9.90
CA GLN A 128 -6.94 8.31 -10.70
C GLN A 128 -5.83 9.24 -10.23
N ASN A 129 -5.66 9.43 -8.92
CA ASN A 129 -4.59 10.27 -8.38
C ASN A 129 -3.20 9.80 -8.80
N PHE A 130 -2.95 8.50 -8.76
CA PHE A 130 -1.65 7.93 -9.12
C PHE A 130 -1.44 7.79 -10.63
N LEU A 131 -2.46 7.35 -11.38
CA LEU A 131 -2.34 7.05 -12.80
C LEU A 131 -2.53 8.26 -13.71
N SER A 132 -3.13 9.34 -13.25
CA SER A 132 -3.31 10.56 -14.04
C SER A 132 -2.06 11.42 -14.19
N ARG A 133 -1.00 11.09 -13.44
CA ARG A 133 0.27 11.83 -13.49
C ARG A 133 1.18 11.24 -14.55
N PRO A 134 1.49 11.95 -15.65
CA PRO A 134 2.24 11.41 -16.77
C PRO A 134 3.60 10.81 -16.42
N TYR A 135 4.28 11.40 -15.44
CA TYR A 135 5.60 10.95 -15.02
C TYR A 135 5.60 9.62 -14.23
N LEU A 136 4.43 9.12 -13.85
CA LEU A 136 4.33 7.81 -13.20
C LEU A 136 4.03 6.70 -14.21
N LEU A 137 3.49 7.04 -15.38
CA LEU A 137 2.92 6.08 -16.31
C LEU A 137 3.95 5.30 -17.12
N TYR A 138 5.13 5.83 -17.36
CA TYR A 138 6.17 5.11 -18.10
C TYR A 138 7.05 4.24 -17.22
N THR A 139 6.71 4.08 -15.96
CA THR A 139 7.37 3.12 -15.07
C THR A 139 6.81 1.71 -15.23
N SER A 140 5.70 1.54 -15.99
CA SER A 140 5.02 0.28 -16.18
C SER A 140 4.25 0.26 -17.50
N ASP A 141 4.43 -0.78 -18.29
CA ASP A 141 3.70 -1.00 -19.55
C ASP A 141 2.18 -1.11 -19.32
N ALA A 142 1.78 -1.65 -18.18
CA ALA A 142 0.38 -1.74 -17.79
C ALA A 142 -0.28 -0.37 -17.62
N ALA A 143 0.47 0.66 -17.26
CA ALA A 143 -0.03 2.01 -17.15
C ALA A 143 -0.31 2.64 -18.53
N ASP A 144 0.45 2.28 -19.54
CA ASP A 144 0.21 2.73 -20.93
C ASP A 144 -1.04 2.08 -21.50
N GLU A 145 -1.30 0.82 -21.19
CA GLU A 145 -2.54 0.14 -21.56
C GLU A 145 -3.78 0.79 -20.94
N ALA A 146 -3.68 1.28 -19.71
CA ALA A 146 -4.77 1.98 -19.04
C ALA A 146 -5.11 3.34 -19.65
N ARG A 147 -4.21 3.93 -20.46
CA ARG A 147 -4.44 5.17 -21.20
C ARG A 147 -5.18 4.99 -22.52
N SER A 148 -5.07 3.83 -23.09
CA SER A 148 -5.72 3.52 -24.36
C SER A 148 -7.10 2.92 -24.12
#